data_08177891799358bb058625a1347723d2
#
_entry.id   08177891799358bb058625a1347723d2
#
_cell.length_a   1.000
_cell.length_b   1.000
_cell.length_c   1.000
_cell.angle_alpha   90.00
_cell.angle_beta   90.00
_cell.angle_gamma   90.00
#
_symmetry.space_group_name_H-M   'P 1'
#
loop_
_entity.id
_entity.type
_entity.pdbx_description
1 polymer ?
#
loop_
_entity_poly.entity_id
_entity_poly.type
_entity_poly.pdbx_seq_one_letter_code
_entity_poly.pdbx_strand_id
1 'polypeptide(L)'
;RGRRHRNWRPDLIVLDDIENDENVNTPEQRRKLKSWFEKAVSKAGDTYTDIMYIGTILHYDSLLNNVLQNPRYKAKKYRAVISEAVNTKLWDEWESIYTNLFDEDHEAHARKFYEEHEADMLLGTEVLWEEKLSYYDLMEVKISEGEASFNSELQNDPIDPDNATFNP
;
A
#
# COMPACT_ATOMS: atom_id res chain seq x y z
N ARG A 1 28.16 5.28 -6.06
CA ARG A 1 28.48 6.25 -7.12
C ARG A 1 28.07 5.65 -8.45
N GLY A 2 27.21 6.36 -9.22
CA GLY A 2 26.75 5.92 -10.53
C GLY A 2 27.93 5.68 -11.49
N ARG A 3 27.91 4.52 -12.17
CA ARG A 3 28.92 4.23 -13.22
C ARG A 3 28.53 5.02 -14.47
N ARG A 4 29.45 5.84 -14.98
CA ARG A 4 29.30 6.43 -16.30
C ARG A 4 29.80 5.44 -17.35
N HIS A 5 28.99 5.21 -18.38
CA HIS A 5 29.45 4.50 -19.57
C HIS A 5 30.04 5.54 -20.52
N ARG A 6 31.39 5.62 -20.59
CA ARG A 6 32.09 6.68 -21.32
C ARG A 6 31.72 8.07 -20.80
N ASN A 7 31.27 9.00 -21.64
CA ASN A 7 30.87 10.37 -21.25
C ASN A 7 29.33 10.56 -21.24
N TRP A 8 28.56 9.46 -21.34
CA TRP A 8 27.11 9.54 -21.45
C TRP A 8 26.43 9.49 -20.08
N ARG A 9 25.39 10.29 -19.94
CA ARG A 9 24.43 10.23 -18.82
C ARG A 9 23.25 9.36 -19.24
N PRO A 10 22.56 8.73 -18.31
CA PRO A 10 21.38 7.93 -18.64
C PRO A 10 20.24 8.83 -19.14
N ASP A 11 19.48 8.33 -20.11
CA ASP A 11 18.24 8.98 -20.57
C ASP A 11 17.08 8.67 -19.60
N LEU A 12 17.10 7.48 -18.98
CA LEU A 12 16.10 7.00 -18.03
C LEU A 12 16.77 6.38 -16.81
N ILE A 13 16.27 6.68 -15.63
CA ILE A 13 16.60 6.02 -14.36
C ILE A 13 15.31 5.39 -13.83
N VAL A 14 15.31 4.08 -13.65
CA VAL A 14 14.20 3.35 -13.02
C VAL A 14 14.61 2.92 -11.62
N LEU A 15 13.78 3.27 -10.65
CA LEU A 15 13.86 2.82 -9.28
C LEU A 15 12.65 1.93 -9.05
N ASP A 16 12.89 0.66 -8.76
CA ASP A 16 11.87 -0.36 -8.60
C ASP A 16 12.06 -1.03 -7.24
N ASP A 17 11.07 -0.92 -6.39
CA ASP A 17 11.02 -1.47 -5.02
C ASP A 17 12.33 -1.28 -4.22
N ILE A 18 12.88 -0.05 -4.23
CA ILE A 18 14.14 0.25 -3.54
C ILE A 18 13.98 0.39 -2.02
N GLU A 19 12.74 0.50 -1.53
CA GLU A 19 12.40 0.50 -0.12
C GLU A 19 11.95 -0.90 0.32
N ASN A 20 12.36 -1.29 1.52
CA ASN A 20 11.97 -2.52 2.18
C ASN A 20 11.89 -2.27 3.71
N ASP A 21 11.35 -3.22 4.47
CA ASP A 21 11.17 -3.09 5.92
C ASP A 21 12.47 -2.72 6.64
N GLU A 22 13.60 -3.29 6.21
CA GLU A 22 14.87 -3.01 6.85
C GLU A 22 15.29 -1.55 6.68
N ASN A 23 15.15 -0.98 5.49
CA ASN A 23 15.66 0.36 5.18
C ASN A 23 14.68 1.50 5.49
N VAL A 24 13.40 1.18 5.82
CA VAL A 24 12.41 2.16 6.26
C VAL A 24 12.14 2.13 7.78
N ASN A 25 12.62 1.10 8.50
CA ASN A 25 12.29 0.86 9.89
C ASN A 25 12.72 2.01 10.82
N THR A 26 13.95 2.52 10.68
CA THR A 26 14.44 3.58 11.56
C THR A 26 14.53 4.95 10.87
N PRO A 27 14.33 6.06 11.61
CA PRO A 27 14.49 7.40 11.05
C PRO A 27 15.88 7.64 10.41
N GLU A 28 16.92 6.99 10.95
CA GLU A 28 18.27 7.11 10.39
C GLU A 28 18.38 6.44 9.02
N GLN A 29 17.80 5.25 8.86
CA GLN A 29 17.79 4.52 7.59
C GLN A 29 17.01 5.30 6.53
N ARG A 30 15.82 5.80 6.85
CA ARG A 30 15.01 6.65 5.96
C ARG A 30 15.78 7.91 5.53
N ARG A 31 16.46 8.59 6.47
CA ARG A 31 17.29 9.75 6.18
C ARG A 31 18.47 9.41 5.27
N LYS A 32 19.13 8.27 5.46
CA LYS A 32 20.21 7.80 4.59
C LYS A 32 19.71 7.58 3.16
N LEU A 33 18.56 6.93 3.00
CA LEU A 33 17.96 6.67 1.70
C LEU A 33 17.56 7.96 0.99
N LYS A 34 16.92 8.91 1.67
CA LYS A 34 16.62 10.26 1.15
C LYS A 34 17.89 10.98 0.69
N SER A 35 18.92 10.98 1.53
CA SER A 35 20.21 11.61 1.18
C SER A 35 20.88 10.96 -0.03
N TRP A 36 20.80 9.63 -0.16
CA TRP A 36 21.31 8.92 -1.32
C TRP A 36 20.51 9.29 -2.59
N PHE A 37 19.20 9.32 -2.52
CA PHE A 37 18.35 9.73 -3.64
C PHE A 37 18.69 11.14 -4.12
N GLU A 38 18.77 12.12 -3.22
CA GLU A 38 19.05 13.52 -3.54
C GLU A 38 20.48 13.74 -4.08
N LYS A 39 21.47 13.06 -3.50
CA LYS A 39 22.90 13.29 -3.81
C LYS A 39 23.43 12.41 -4.93
N ALA A 40 22.87 11.24 -5.13
CA ALA A 40 23.34 10.28 -6.11
C ALA A 40 22.38 10.12 -7.27
N VAL A 41 21.11 9.75 -7.02
CA VAL A 41 20.14 9.46 -8.06
C VAL A 41 19.75 10.70 -8.83
N SER A 42 19.25 11.72 -8.15
CA SER A 42 18.81 12.98 -8.80
C SER A 42 19.91 13.73 -9.55
N LYS A 43 21.18 13.40 -9.29
CA LYS A 43 22.36 14.00 -9.94
C LYS A 43 23.07 13.05 -10.90
N ALA A 44 22.59 11.81 -11.05
CA ALA A 44 23.18 10.84 -11.96
C ALA A 44 22.88 11.15 -13.42
N GLY A 45 21.70 11.72 -13.66
CA GLY A 45 21.23 12.11 -14.99
C GLY A 45 21.75 13.47 -15.47
N ASP A 46 21.14 13.95 -16.55
CA ASP A 46 21.31 15.27 -17.13
C ASP A 46 19.92 15.94 -17.23
N THR A 47 19.83 17.11 -17.86
CA THR A 47 18.59 17.89 -18.01
C THR A 47 17.48 17.16 -18.77
N TYR A 48 17.84 16.16 -19.57
CA TYR A 48 16.94 15.34 -20.37
C TYR A 48 16.62 13.96 -19.75
N THR A 49 17.19 13.64 -18.59
CA THR A 49 17.01 12.34 -17.94
C THR A 49 15.67 12.27 -17.26
N ASP A 50 14.87 11.26 -17.61
CA ASP A 50 13.66 10.92 -16.89
C ASP A 50 13.98 10.01 -15.69
N ILE A 51 13.24 10.19 -14.61
CA ILE A 51 13.32 9.33 -13.42
C ILE A 51 11.93 8.73 -13.18
N MET A 52 11.85 7.40 -13.21
CA MET A 52 10.65 6.65 -12.86
C MET A 52 10.89 5.93 -11.52
N TYR A 53 10.04 6.19 -10.55
CA TYR A 53 10.08 5.52 -9.25
C TYR A 53 8.77 4.77 -9.03
N ILE A 54 8.86 3.45 -8.87
CA ILE A 54 7.76 2.52 -8.64
C ILE A 54 8.05 1.80 -7.32
N GLY A 55 7.02 1.55 -6.52
CA GLY A 55 7.16 0.81 -5.27
C GLY A 55 5.92 0.91 -4.38
N THR A 56 5.98 0.27 -3.23
CA THR A 56 4.96 0.28 -2.18
C THR A 56 5.33 1.28 -1.08
N ILE A 57 4.34 1.97 -0.51
CA ILE A 57 4.55 2.92 0.59
C ILE A 57 4.54 2.14 1.90
N LEU A 58 5.71 1.68 2.35
CA LEU A 58 5.87 0.87 3.57
C LEU A 58 5.86 1.68 4.87
N HIS A 59 6.08 3.00 4.78
CA HIS A 59 6.14 3.88 5.95
C HIS A 59 5.67 5.30 5.60
N TYR A 60 4.93 5.95 6.51
CA TYR A 60 4.42 7.32 6.29
C TYR A 60 5.55 8.34 6.00
N ASP A 61 6.75 8.16 6.57
CA ASP A 61 7.95 8.97 6.29
C ASP A 61 8.94 8.25 5.35
N SER A 62 8.46 7.41 4.43
CA SER A 62 9.30 6.75 3.41
C SER A 62 9.78 7.73 2.34
N LEU A 63 10.82 7.35 1.60
CA LEU A 63 11.30 8.14 0.46
C LEU A 63 10.22 8.27 -0.60
N LEU A 64 9.55 7.15 -0.96
CA LEU A 64 8.50 7.15 -1.97
C LEU A 64 7.35 8.09 -1.59
N ASN A 65 6.87 8.03 -0.34
CA ASN A 65 5.80 8.92 0.12
C ASN A 65 6.22 10.41 0.09
N ASN A 66 7.48 10.71 0.42
CA ASN A 66 8.02 12.07 0.30
C ASN A 66 8.13 12.54 -1.16
N VAL A 67 8.50 11.65 -2.09
CA VAL A 67 8.57 11.96 -3.52
C VAL A 67 7.17 12.18 -4.11
N LEU A 68 6.17 11.40 -3.69
CA LEU A 68 4.77 11.58 -4.10
C LEU A 68 4.22 12.97 -3.76
N GLN A 69 4.64 13.54 -2.63
CA GLN A 69 4.23 14.88 -2.18
C GLN A 69 5.03 16.02 -2.82
N ASN A 70 6.10 15.71 -3.55
CA ASN A 70 6.96 16.71 -4.15
C ASN A 70 6.41 17.17 -5.51
N PRO A 71 6.04 18.45 -5.70
CA PRO A 71 5.40 18.95 -6.92
C PRO A 71 6.30 18.88 -8.17
N ARG A 72 7.57 18.55 -8.04
CA ARG A 72 8.48 18.33 -9.17
C ARG A 72 8.22 17.04 -9.92
N TYR A 73 7.52 16.09 -9.28
CA TYR A 73 7.21 14.76 -9.86
C TYR A 73 5.74 14.65 -10.21
N LYS A 74 5.46 13.97 -11.30
CA LYS A 74 4.09 13.52 -11.62
C LYS A 74 3.87 12.21 -10.89
N ALA A 75 2.96 12.22 -9.93
CA ALA A 75 2.73 11.08 -9.06
C ALA A 75 1.32 10.49 -9.25
N LYS A 76 1.20 9.18 -9.07
CA LYS A 76 -0.08 8.48 -9.00
C LYS A 76 0.02 7.40 -7.92
N LYS A 77 -0.94 7.42 -6.97
CA LYS A 77 -1.10 6.42 -5.92
C LYS A 77 -2.26 5.50 -6.30
N TYR A 78 -2.05 4.21 -6.22
CA TYR A 78 -3.06 3.19 -6.44
C TYR A 78 -3.44 2.56 -5.10
N ARG A 79 -4.72 2.24 -4.92
CA ARG A 79 -5.27 1.53 -3.77
C ARG A 79 -6.05 0.33 -4.28
N ALA A 80 -5.95 -0.80 -3.60
CA ALA A 80 -6.72 -1.99 -3.97
C ALA A 80 -8.22 -1.74 -3.79
N VAL A 81 -8.62 -1.18 -2.65
CA VAL A 81 -10.00 -0.71 -2.42
C VAL A 81 -10.07 0.78 -2.77
N ILE A 82 -10.90 1.14 -3.75
CA ILE A 82 -11.14 2.52 -4.18
C ILE A 82 -12.28 3.12 -3.37
N SER A 83 -13.37 2.34 -3.16
CA SER A 83 -14.53 2.73 -2.36
C SER A 83 -14.92 1.60 -1.41
N GLU A 84 -15.19 1.96 -0.17
CA GLU A 84 -15.62 1.04 0.88
C GLU A 84 -17.12 0.72 0.79
N ALA A 85 -17.53 -0.39 1.38
CA ALA A 85 -18.93 -0.77 1.48
C ALA A 85 -19.75 0.23 2.31
N VAL A 86 -20.96 0.52 1.86
CA VAL A 86 -21.91 1.38 2.60
C VAL A 86 -22.44 0.66 3.85
N ASN A 87 -22.68 -0.63 3.77
CA ASN A 87 -23.27 -1.44 4.84
C ASN A 87 -22.16 -2.07 5.72
N THR A 88 -21.44 -1.25 6.47
CA THR A 88 -20.35 -1.70 7.36
C THR A 88 -20.82 -2.72 8.39
N LYS A 89 -22.09 -2.64 8.88
CA LYS A 89 -22.64 -3.58 9.87
C LYS A 89 -22.69 -5.03 9.39
N LEU A 90 -22.96 -5.26 8.11
CA LEU A 90 -22.94 -6.61 7.55
C LEU A 90 -21.51 -7.15 7.48
N TRP A 91 -20.52 -6.28 7.21
CA TRP A 91 -19.12 -6.67 7.27
C TRP A 91 -18.64 -6.91 8.70
N ASP A 92 -19.10 -6.15 9.69
CA ASP A 92 -18.79 -6.39 11.11
C ASP A 92 -19.37 -7.75 11.57
N GLU A 93 -20.58 -8.10 11.11
CA GLU A 93 -21.22 -9.40 11.42
C GLU A 93 -20.47 -10.54 10.73
N TRP A 94 -20.12 -10.39 9.46
CA TRP A 94 -19.29 -11.33 8.71
C TRP A 94 -17.94 -11.56 9.39
N GLU A 95 -17.25 -10.52 9.81
CA GLU A 95 -15.97 -10.59 10.53
C GLU A 95 -16.12 -11.38 11.84
N SER A 96 -17.21 -11.14 12.60
CA SER A 96 -17.49 -11.87 13.83
C SER A 96 -17.67 -13.38 13.58
N ILE A 97 -18.27 -13.76 12.47
CA ILE A 97 -18.42 -15.17 12.06
C ILE A 97 -17.05 -15.72 11.62
N TYR A 98 -16.35 -14.99 10.74
CA TYR A 98 -15.08 -15.41 10.16
C TYR A 98 -13.98 -15.61 11.20
N THR A 99 -13.96 -14.80 12.26
CA THR A 99 -12.95 -14.85 13.34
C THR A 99 -13.34 -15.74 14.52
N ASN A 100 -14.50 -16.43 14.48
CA ASN A 100 -14.98 -17.27 15.57
C ASN A 100 -14.28 -18.64 15.61
N LEU A 101 -13.09 -18.69 16.22
CA LEU A 101 -12.30 -19.93 16.34
C LEU A 101 -12.93 -21.03 17.20
N PHE A 102 -14.08 -20.78 17.86
CA PHE A 102 -14.85 -21.83 18.54
C PHE A 102 -15.76 -22.62 17.62
N ASP A 103 -15.95 -22.16 16.40
CA ASP A 103 -16.70 -22.81 15.33
C ASP A 103 -15.72 -23.39 14.31
N GLU A 104 -15.63 -24.72 14.21
CA GLU A 104 -14.72 -25.41 13.28
C GLU A 104 -15.02 -25.08 11.82
N ASP A 105 -16.26 -24.70 11.50
CA ASP A 105 -16.74 -24.38 10.15
C ASP A 105 -16.90 -22.87 9.91
N HIS A 106 -16.25 -22.01 10.72
CA HIS A 106 -16.41 -20.54 10.71
C HIS A 106 -16.24 -19.92 9.32
N GLU A 107 -15.24 -20.35 8.55
CA GLU A 107 -15.00 -19.84 7.19
C GLU A 107 -16.17 -20.18 6.24
N ALA A 108 -16.68 -21.41 6.32
CA ALA A 108 -17.82 -21.84 5.51
C ALA A 108 -19.11 -21.07 5.90
N HIS A 109 -19.33 -20.83 7.20
CA HIS A 109 -20.45 -20.04 7.69
C HIS A 109 -20.33 -18.57 7.28
N ALA A 110 -19.14 -17.97 7.36
CA ALA A 110 -18.89 -16.61 6.88
C ALA A 110 -19.12 -16.49 5.37
N ARG A 111 -18.66 -17.48 4.59
CA ARG A 111 -18.90 -17.52 3.14
C ARG A 111 -20.37 -17.59 2.80
N LYS A 112 -21.12 -18.46 3.50
CA LYS A 112 -22.56 -18.57 3.33
C LYS A 112 -23.28 -17.28 3.69
N PHE A 113 -22.91 -16.64 4.79
CA PHE A 113 -23.45 -15.34 5.19
C PHE A 113 -23.25 -14.30 4.10
N TYR A 114 -22.04 -14.22 3.54
CA TYR A 114 -21.75 -13.33 2.42
C TYR A 114 -22.64 -13.63 1.21
N GLU A 115 -22.76 -14.89 0.79
CA GLU A 115 -23.59 -15.29 -0.36
C GLU A 115 -25.08 -14.94 -0.17
N GLU A 116 -25.58 -14.99 1.05
CA GLU A 116 -26.97 -14.62 1.38
C GLU A 116 -27.18 -13.09 1.36
N HIS A 117 -26.13 -12.28 1.55
CA HIS A 117 -26.20 -10.82 1.67
C HIS A 117 -25.35 -10.08 0.64
N GLU A 118 -24.82 -10.76 -0.37
CA GLU A 118 -23.81 -10.26 -1.30
C GLU A 118 -24.16 -8.88 -1.89
N ALA A 119 -25.38 -8.71 -2.39
CA ALA A 119 -25.81 -7.47 -3.03
C ALA A 119 -25.77 -6.27 -2.06
N ASP A 120 -26.14 -6.46 -0.81
CA ASP A 120 -26.16 -5.44 0.22
C ASP A 120 -24.74 -5.19 0.77
N MET A 121 -23.92 -6.23 0.88
CA MET A 121 -22.54 -6.15 1.34
C MET A 121 -21.63 -5.46 0.33
N LEU A 122 -21.87 -5.65 -0.96
CA LEU A 122 -21.10 -5.01 -2.02
C LEU A 122 -21.62 -3.62 -2.41
N LEU A 123 -22.70 -3.14 -1.79
CA LEU A 123 -23.25 -1.84 -2.12
C LEU A 123 -22.22 -0.72 -1.85
N GLY A 124 -21.85 0.01 -2.92
CA GLY A 124 -20.92 1.13 -2.87
C GLY A 124 -19.45 0.75 -2.97
N THR A 125 -19.11 -0.54 -3.03
CA THR A 125 -17.74 -0.99 -3.17
C THR A 125 -17.21 -0.72 -4.58
N GLU A 126 -15.93 -0.38 -4.65
CA GLU A 126 -15.16 -0.31 -5.88
C GLU A 126 -13.74 -0.79 -5.58
N VAL A 127 -13.22 -1.71 -6.40
CA VAL A 127 -11.84 -2.22 -6.30
C VAL A 127 -11.07 -1.94 -7.57
N LEU A 128 -9.76 -1.82 -7.45
CA LEU A 128 -8.89 -1.46 -8.55
C LEU A 128 -8.81 -2.57 -9.62
N TRP A 129 -8.83 -3.83 -9.20
CA TRP A 129 -8.65 -4.99 -10.08
C TRP A 129 -9.48 -6.18 -9.58
N GLU A 130 -10.77 -6.11 -9.86
CA GLU A 130 -11.79 -7.08 -9.43
C GLU A 130 -11.48 -8.51 -9.88
N GLU A 131 -10.95 -8.69 -11.11
CA GLU A 131 -10.65 -10.01 -11.67
C GLU A 131 -9.48 -10.71 -10.96
N LYS A 132 -8.66 -9.97 -10.23
CA LYS A 132 -7.54 -10.54 -9.48
C LYS A 132 -7.92 -10.79 -8.01
N LEU A 133 -8.52 -9.82 -7.38
CA LEU A 133 -8.95 -9.84 -5.98
C LEU A 133 -10.28 -9.09 -5.88
N SER A 134 -11.35 -9.81 -5.60
CA SER A 134 -12.66 -9.21 -5.32
C SER A 134 -12.63 -8.43 -4.00
N TYR A 135 -13.66 -7.62 -3.76
CA TYR A 135 -13.79 -6.94 -2.48
C TYR A 135 -13.85 -7.93 -1.30
N TYR A 136 -14.52 -9.09 -1.49
CA TYR A 136 -14.55 -10.17 -0.51
C TYR A 136 -13.15 -10.70 -0.19
N ASP A 137 -12.36 -11.05 -1.22
CA ASP A 137 -11.00 -11.54 -1.04
C ASP A 137 -10.12 -10.51 -0.30
N LEU A 138 -10.30 -9.22 -0.60
CA LEU A 138 -9.58 -8.14 0.07
C LEU A 138 -9.95 -8.02 1.55
N MET A 139 -11.21 -8.29 1.92
CA MET A 139 -11.62 -8.33 3.33
C MET A 139 -11.05 -9.54 4.07
N GLU A 140 -11.00 -10.71 3.43
CA GLU A 140 -10.31 -11.89 3.99
C GLU A 140 -8.81 -11.60 4.23
N VAL A 141 -8.13 -10.97 3.28
CA VAL A 141 -6.73 -10.55 3.44
C VAL A 141 -6.58 -9.54 4.58
N LYS A 142 -7.48 -8.56 4.68
CA LYS A 142 -7.47 -7.55 5.75
C LYS A 142 -7.55 -8.19 7.15
N ILE A 143 -8.38 -9.22 7.31
CA ILE A 143 -8.52 -9.91 8.59
C ILE A 143 -7.32 -10.84 8.85
N SER A 144 -6.87 -11.59 7.85
CA SER A 144 -5.79 -12.58 8.02
C SER A 144 -4.42 -11.96 8.24
N GLU A 145 -4.10 -10.88 7.54
CA GLU A 145 -2.80 -10.18 7.63
C GLU A 145 -2.81 -9.00 8.61
N GLY A 146 -3.99 -8.52 8.98
CA GLY A 146 -4.20 -7.38 9.85
C GLY A 146 -4.22 -6.04 9.11
N GLU A 147 -4.89 -5.08 9.73
CA GLU A 147 -5.17 -3.76 9.14
C GLU A 147 -3.90 -2.99 8.77
N ALA A 148 -2.84 -3.09 9.59
CA ALA A 148 -1.58 -2.37 9.33
C ALA A 148 -0.88 -2.86 8.05
N SER A 149 -0.82 -4.20 7.85
CA SER A 149 -0.27 -4.81 6.65
C SER A 149 -1.13 -4.47 5.43
N PHE A 150 -2.44 -4.65 5.53
CA PHE A 150 -3.38 -4.30 4.47
C PHE A 150 -3.25 -2.84 4.03
N ASN A 151 -3.14 -1.91 4.99
CA ASN A 151 -3.01 -0.49 4.69
C ASN A 151 -1.68 -0.14 4.00
N SER A 152 -0.57 -0.74 4.41
CA SER A 152 0.72 -0.48 3.75
C SER A 152 0.80 -1.14 2.38
N GLU A 153 0.52 -2.44 2.30
CA GLU A 153 0.79 -3.25 1.10
C GLU A 153 -0.26 -3.07 0.00
N LEU A 154 -1.54 -2.97 0.37
CA LEU A 154 -2.64 -2.93 -0.59
C LEU A 154 -3.28 -1.55 -0.74
N GLN A 155 -3.25 -0.70 0.30
CA GLN A 155 -3.80 0.65 0.22
C GLN A 155 -2.74 1.73 -0.01
N ASN A 156 -1.45 1.37 0.08
CA ASN A 156 -0.36 2.34 0.05
C ASN A 156 -0.53 3.48 1.07
N ASP A 157 -1.11 3.17 2.23
CA ASP A 157 -1.51 4.14 3.26
C ASP A 157 -1.09 3.66 4.65
N PRO A 158 0.23 3.51 4.90
CA PRO A 158 0.74 3.02 6.17
C PRO A 158 0.32 3.96 7.31
N ILE A 159 -0.10 3.35 8.42
CA ILE A 159 -0.55 4.08 9.61
C ILE A 159 0.64 4.84 10.21
N ASP A 160 0.42 6.13 10.50
CA ASP A 160 1.34 6.93 11.30
C ASP A 160 1.05 6.66 12.79
N PRO A 161 1.97 6.04 13.55
CA PRO A 161 1.75 5.74 14.97
C PRO A 161 1.53 6.99 15.82
N ASP A 162 2.09 8.13 15.41
CA ASP A 162 1.98 9.39 16.14
C ASP A 162 0.61 10.07 15.94
N ASN A 163 -0.08 9.70 14.85
CA ASN A 163 -1.43 10.16 14.51
C ASN A 163 -2.51 9.08 14.74
N ALA A 164 -2.13 7.88 15.15
CA ALA A 164 -3.09 6.86 15.54
C ALA A 164 -3.81 7.34 16.80
N THR A 165 -4.98 7.95 16.62
CA THR A 165 -5.86 8.31 17.73
C THR A 165 -6.28 7.00 18.40
N PHE A 166 -5.78 6.77 19.60
CA PHE A 166 -6.34 5.75 20.48
C PHE A 166 -7.81 6.11 20.72
N ASN A 167 -8.72 5.43 20.02
CA ASN A 167 -10.10 5.36 20.45
C ASN A 167 -10.16 4.27 21.53
N PRO A 168 -10.40 4.63 22.81
CA PRO A 168 -10.53 3.67 23.90
C PRO A 168 -11.82 2.86 23.76
#